data_ad57f422e4961583ddd83198cdf4cbbf
#
_entry.id   ad57f422e4961583ddd83198cdf4cbbf
#
_cell.length_a   1.000
_cell.length_b   1.000
_cell.length_c   1.000
_cell.angle_alpha   90.00
_cell.angle_beta   90.00
_cell.angle_gamma   90.00
#
_symmetry.space_group_name_H-M   'P 1'
#
loop_
_entity.id
_entity.type
_entity.pdbx_description
1 polymer ?
#
loop_
_entity_poly.entity_id
_entity_poly.type
_entity_poly.pdbx_seq_one_letter_code
_entity_poly.pdbx_strand_id
1 'polypeptide(L)'
;MTDPCSKEVPVIEVDVSIGGARVCRILDRLFTTRSLPDALILDNGPEFAGTALDVWAAQHGVYLHFIQPGKPVQNAFIESFNGKFRDECLNEHWFLTLQEAQLVIEAWRREYNEDRTHSAIGDVTPQEFINNYSHGAHLAKEPTSLAVV
;
A
#
# COMPACT_ATOMS: atom_id res chain seq x y z
N MET A 1 -1.55 0.34 2.31
CA MET A 1 -0.66 -0.42 1.39
C MET A 1 0.02 0.55 0.44
N THR A 2 1.30 0.38 0.18
CA THR A 2 2.09 1.25 -0.70
C THR A 2 2.91 0.42 -1.68
N ASP A 3 3.15 0.95 -2.87
CA ASP A 3 4.09 0.37 -3.83
C ASP A 3 5.42 1.15 -3.80
N PRO A 4 6.51 0.53 -3.36
CA PRO A 4 7.80 1.22 -3.28
C PRO A 4 8.41 1.57 -4.64
N CYS A 5 7.99 0.95 -5.73
CA CYS A 5 8.47 1.24 -7.07
C CYS A 5 7.80 2.50 -7.64
N SER A 6 6.49 2.49 -7.77
CA SER A 6 5.71 3.61 -8.32
C SER A 6 5.40 4.71 -7.31
N LYS A 7 5.66 4.49 -6.02
CA LYS A 7 5.23 5.36 -4.91
C LYS A 7 3.72 5.45 -4.75
N GLU A 8 2.97 4.66 -5.47
CA GLU A 8 1.51 4.63 -5.38
C GLU A 8 1.04 4.11 -4.01
N VAL A 9 -0.11 4.61 -3.59
CA VAL A 9 -0.88 4.11 -2.46
C VAL A 9 -2.17 3.47 -3.00
N PRO A 10 -2.15 2.17 -3.35
CA PRO A 10 -3.29 1.50 -3.96
C PRO A 10 -4.53 1.50 -3.08
N VAL A 11 -4.35 1.34 -1.78
CA VAL A 11 -5.45 1.32 -0.80
C VAL A 11 -4.99 1.77 0.58
N ILE A 12 -5.85 2.54 1.25
CA ILE A 12 -5.82 2.76 2.69
C ILE A 12 -7.16 2.26 3.23
N GLU A 13 -7.16 1.15 3.94
CA GLU A 13 -8.38 0.63 4.55
C GLU A 13 -8.57 1.27 5.92
N VAL A 14 -9.79 1.70 6.19
CA VAL A 14 -10.18 2.37 7.43
C VAL A 14 -11.35 1.61 8.05
N ASP A 15 -11.12 1.03 9.22
CA ASP A 15 -12.13 0.27 9.96
C ASP A 15 -11.85 0.36 11.47
N VAL A 16 -12.80 -0.03 12.28
CA VAL A 16 -12.65 -0.07 13.74
C VAL A 16 -11.67 -1.16 14.17
N SER A 17 -11.59 -2.24 13.41
CA SER A 17 -10.67 -3.34 13.63
C SER A 17 -10.37 -4.06 12.32
N ILE A 18 -9.09 -4.32 12.07
CA ILE A 18 -8.63 -5.03 10.87
C ILE A 18 -7.89 -6.28 11.33
N GLY A 19 -8.49 -7.44 11.12
CA GLY A 19 -7.86 -8.73 11.36
C GLY A 19 -7.47 -9.43 10.05
N GLY A 20 -6.69 -10.51 10.11
CA GLY A 20 -6.12 -11.20 8.95
C GLY A 20 -7.14 -11.57 7.86
N ALA A 21 -8.32 -12.07 8.22
CA ALA A 21 -9.37 -12.35 7.24
C ALA A 21 -9.91 -11.09 6.54
N ARG A 22 -9.86 -9.93 7.21
CA ARG A 22 -10.21 -8.65 6.57
C ARG A 22 -9.13 -8.22 5.61
N VAL A 23 -7.86 -8.38 5.97
CA VAL A 23 -6.72 -8.13 5.08
C VAL A 23 -6.86 -8.95 3.79
N CYS A 24 -7.13 -10.26 3.88
CA CYS A 24 -7.33 -11.10 2.69
C CYS A 24 -8.45 -10.56 1.78
N ARG A 25 -9.60 -10.17 2.33
CA ARG A 25 -10.69 -9.57 1.53
C ARG A 25 -10.31 -8.25 0.87
N ILE A 26 -9.48 -7.44 1.52
CA ILE A 26 -8.96 -6.20 0.94
C ILE A 26 -8.04 -6.52 -0.25
N LEU A 27 -7.16 -7.48 -0.08
CA LEU A 27 -6.27 -7.96 -1.15
C LEU A 27 -7.06 -8.54 -2.32
N ASP A 28 -8.05 -9.41 -2.07
CA ASP A 28 -8.92 -9.97 -3.11
C ASP A 28 -9.60 -8.86 -3.92
N ARG A 29 -10.20 -7.87 -3.23
CA ARG A 29 -10.85 -6.73 -3.88
C ARG A 29 -9.85 -5.91 -4.71
N LEU A 30 -8.67 -5.63 -4.17
CA LEU A 30 -7.64 -4.86 -4.84
C LEU A 30 -7.16 -5.56 -6.11
N PHE A 31 -6.87 -6.84 -6.03
CA PHE A 31 -6.34 -7.61 -7.14
C PHE A 31 -7.40 -8.15 -8.11
N THR A 32 -8.68 -7.81 -7.93
CA THR A 32 -9.70 -7.98 -8.97
C THR A 32 -9.44 -7.10 -10.20
N THR A 33 -8.87 -5.92 -9.98
CA THR A 33 -8.61 -4.91 -11.04
C THR A 33 -7.13 -4.67 -11.31
N ARG A 34 -6.24 -5.32 -10.56
CA ARG A 34 -4.79 -5.18 -10.64
C ARG A 34 -4.10 -6.52 -10.74
N SER A 35 -2.91 -6.55 -11.32
CA SER A 35 -2.06 -7.74 -11.28
C SER A 35 -1.62 -8.05 -9.86
N LEU A 36 -1.55 -9.33 -9.53
CA LEU A 36 -0.95 -9.78 -8.27
C LEU A 36 0.54 -9.42 -8.24
N PRO A 37 1.05 -8.99 -7.09
CA PRO A 37 2.49 -8.80 -6.91
C PRO A 37 3.19 -10.14 -6.74
N ASP A 38 4.49 -10.16 -7.01
CA ASP A 38 5.30 -11.35 -6.70
C ASP A 38 5.49 -11.53 -5.18
N ALA A 39 5.50 -10.42 -4.43
CA ALA A 39 5.67 -10.44 -2.97
C ALA A 39 4.93 -9.32 -2.25
N LEU A 40 4.52 -9.59 -1.01
CA LEU A 40 4.04 -8.59 -0.05
C LEU A 40 5.09 -8.43 1.05
N ILE A 41 5.52 -7.19 1.28
CA ILE A 41 6.39 -6.85 2.41
C ILE A 41 5.49 -6.41 3.56
N LEU A 42 5.65 -7.08 4.70
CA LEU A 42 4.79 -6.93 5.87
C LEU A 42 5.62 -6.55 7.10
N ASP A 43 5.06 -5.74 7.96
CA ASP A 43 5.57 -5.65 9.32
C ASP A 43 5.10 -6.85 10.16
N ASN A 44 5.49 -6.90 11.45
CA ASN A 44 5.08 -7.95 12.36
C ASN A 44 3.80 -7.60 13.12
N GLY A 45 2.88 -6.85 12.51
CA GLY A 45 1.60 -6.52 13.09
C GLY A 45 0.74 -7.76 13.40
N PRO A 46 -0.06 -7.73 14.46
CA PRO A 46 -0.91 -8.86 14.84
C PRO A 46 -1.97 -9.20 13.77
N GLU A 47 -2.33 -8.26 12.91
CA GLU A 47 -3.23 -8.44 11.76
C GLU A 47 -2.64 -9.35 10.69
N PHE A 48 -1.31 -9.44 10.61
CA PHE A 48 -0.58 -10.29 9.68
C PHE A 48 -0.11 -11.59 10.32
N ALA A 49 -0.14 -11.67 11.66
CA ALA A 49 0.21 -12.85 12.42
C ALA A 49 -0.94 -13.86 12.45
N GLY A 50 -1.09 -14.65 11.39
CA GLY A 50 -2.12 -15.68 11.37
C GLY A 50 -2.17 -16.49 10.07
N THR A 51 -2.72 -17.70 10.16
CA THR A 51 -2.81 -18.64 9.05
C THR A 51 -3.64 -18.13 7.86
N ALA A 52 -4.51 -17.14 8.05
CA ALA A 52 -5.38 -16.64 6.98
C ALA A 52 -4.57 -16.02 5.83
N LEU A 53 -3.60 -15.18 6.15
CA LEU A 53 -2.76 -14.52 5.14
C LEU A 53 -1.78 -15.51 4.51
N ASP A 54 -1.23 -16.46 5.27
CA ASP A 54 -0.37 -17.52 4.74
C ASP A 54 -1.10 -18.39 3.73
N VAL A 55 -2.34 -18.80 4.06
CA VAL A 55 -3.19 -19.58 3.14
C VAL A 55 -3.52 -18.77 1.89
N TRP A 56 -3.88 -17.49 2.05
CA TRP A 56 -4.17 -16.61 0.93
C TRP A 56 -2.96 -16.47 0.00
N ALA A 57 -1.79 -16.22 0.55
CA ALA A 57 -0.56 -16.06 -0.20
C ALA A 57 -0.18 -17.34 -0.97
N ALA A 58 -0.30 -18.50 -0.32
CA ALA A 58 -0.05 -19.79 -0.96
C ALA A 58 -1.01 -20.06 -2.12
N GLN A 59 -2.30 -19.72 -1.96
CA GLN A 59 -3.32 -19.89 -3.00
C GLN A 59 -3.07 -19.01 -4.23
N HIS A 60 -2.51 -17.81 -4.03
CA HIS A 60 -2.27 -16.84 -5.08
C HIS A 60 -0.83 -16.83 -5.62
N GLY A 61 0.05 -17.65 -5.05
CA GLY A 61 1.46 -17.71 -5.45
C GLY A 61 2.25 -16.45 -5.09
N VAL A 62 1.82 -15.74 -4.03
CA VAL A 62 2.45 -14.50 -3.55
C VAL A 62 3.39 -14.82 -2.39
N TYR A 63 4.60 -14.28 -2.41
CA TYR A 63 5.54 -14.43 -1.30
C TYR A 63 5.25 -13.41 -0.19
N LEU A 64 5.22 -13.87 1.07
CA LEU A 64 5.17 -12.99 2.23
C LEU A 64 6.58 -12.75 2.76
N HIS A 65 6.97 -11.49 2.81
CA HIS A 65 8.27 -11.08 3.32
C HIS A 65 8.09 -10.22 4.57
N PHE A 66 8.33 -10.82 5.74
CA PHE A 66 8.25 -10.12 7.00
C PHE A 66 9.53 -9.33 7.27
N ILE A 67 9.38 -8.02 7.56
CA ILE A 67 10.50 -7.13 7.87
C ILE A 67 11.16 -7.58 9.18
N GLN A 68 12.48 -7.73 9.15
CA GLN A 68 13.23 -8.08 10.35
C GLN A 68 13.33 -6.87 11.29
N PRO A 69 13.06 -7.02 12.60
CA PRO A 69 13.28 -5.96 13.57
C PRO A 69 14.71 -5.42 13.49
N GLY A 70 14.86 -4.10 13.46
CA GLY A 70 16.18 -3.45 13.47
C GLY A 70 16.83 -3.22 12.09
N LYS A 71 16.12 -3.42 10.97
CA LYS A 71 16.59 -3.06 9.63
C LYS A 71 15.81 -1.85 9.07
N PRO A 72 16.14 -0.62 9.47
CA PRO A 72 15.39 0.59 9.08
C PRO A 72 15.40 0.88 7.58
N VAL A 73 16.43 0.44 6.84
CA VAL A 73 16.56 0.74 5.40
C VAL A 73 15.43 0.09 4.58
N GLN A 74 14.89 -1.03 5.01
CA GLN A 74 13.78 -1.71 4.34
C GLN A 74 12.44 -1.00 4.54
N ASN A 75 12.34 -0.12 5.51
CA ASN A 75 11.11 0.53 5.93
C ASN A 75 11.06 2.05 5.69
N ALA A 76 12.15 2.65 5.21
CA ALA A 76 12.29 4.11 5.10
C ALA A 76 11.17 4.76 4.26
N PHE A 77 10.72 4.09 3.19
CA PHE A 77 9.62 4.60 2.37
C PHE A 77 8.30 4.59 3.13
N ILE A 78 7.98 3.48 3.81
CA ILE A 78 6.75 3.32 4.59
C ILE A 78 6.76 4.29 5.78
N GLU A 79 7.88 4.44 6.47
CA GLU A 79 8.02 5.39 7.57
C GLU A 79 7.81 6.84 7.10
N SER A 80 8.40 7.21 5.96
CA SER A 80 8.20 8.52 5.35
C SER A 80 6.75 8.74 4.93
N PHE A 81 6.12 7.73 4.33
CA PHE A 81 4.70 7.76 3.97
C PHE A 81 3.82 7.92 5.21
N ASN A 82 4.03 7.12 6.25
CA ASN A 82 3.27 7.17 7.48
C ASN A 82 3.42 8.52 8.20
N GLY A 83 4.61 9.11 8.17
CA GLY A 83 4.84 10.46 8.68
C GLY A 83 3.97 11.48 7.96
N LYS A 84 4.02 11.50 6.63
CA LYS A 84 3.20 12.42 5.82
C LYS A 84 1.70 12.19 6.00
N PHE A 85 1.25 10.94 5.96
CA PHE A 85 -0.15 10.61 6.16
C PHE A 85 -0.67 11.08 7.53
N ARG A 86 0.13 10.90 8.57
CA ARG A 86 -0.20 11.39 9.91
C ARG A 86 -0.26 12.92 9.95
N ASP A 87 0.75 13.59 9.42
CA ASP A 87 0.87 15.04 9.54
C ASP A 87 -0.12 15.79 8.65
N GLU A 88 -0.34 15.33 7.43
CA GLU A 88 -1.14 16.01 6.42
C GLU A 88 -2.62 15.59 6.40
N CYS A 89 -2.95 14.43 6.98
CA CYS A 89 -4.32 13.92 6.99
C CYS A 89 -4.84 13.69 8.41
N LEU A 90 -4.18 12.83 9.20
CA LEU A 90 -4.75 12.42 10.48
C LEU A 90 -4.72 13.53 11.53
N ASN A 91 -3.67 14.36 11.55
CA ASN A 91 -3.53 15.47 12.51
C ASN A 91 -4.35 16.71 12.12
N GLU A 92 -4.72 16.84 10.84
CA GLU A 92 -5.50 17.97 10.33
C GLU A 92 -7.02 17.75 10.47
N HIS A 93 -7.48 16.53 10.78
CA HIS A 93 -8.90 16.19 10.82
C HIS A 93 -9.31 15.53 12.13
N TRP A 94 -10.51 15.89 12.61
CA TRP A 94 -11.22 15.19 13.69
C TRP A 94 -12.36 14.39 13.09
N PHE A 95 -12.29 13.06 13.22
CA PHE A 95 -13.29 12.17 12.65
C PHE A 95 -14.38 11.87 13.70
N LEU A 96 -15.61 12.24 13.42
CA LEU A 96 -16.75 11.96 14.27
C LEU A 96 -17.36 10.59 13.97
N THR A 97 -17.19 10.11 12.75
CA THR A 97 -17.71 8.81 12.30
C THR A 97 -16.66 8.07 11.44
N LEU A 98 -16.78 6.74 11.43
CA LEU A 98 -15.96 5.91 10.54
C LEU A 98 -16.15 6.27 9.06
N GLN A 99 -17.39 6.59 8.67
CA GLN A 99 -17.70 6.96 7.30
C GLN A 99 -17.01 8.27 6.89
N GLU A 100 -17.00 9.25 7.77
CA GLU A 100 -16.28 10.51 7.56
C GLU A 100 -14.78 10.26 7.42
N ALA A 101 -14.18 9.45 8.30
CA ALA A 101 -12.79 9.06 8.21
C ALA A 101 -12.46 8.39 6.87
N GLN A 102 -13.32 7.46 6.42
CA GLN A 102 -13.16 6.79 5.13
C GLN A 102 -13.17 7.78 3.95
N LEU A 103 -14.08 8.74 3.96
CA LEU A 103 -14.18 9.74 2.88
C LEU A 103 -12.98 10.67 2.83
N VAL A 104 -12.56 11.20 3.97
CA VAL A 104 -11.43 12.13 4.06
C VAL A 104 -10.12 11.45 3.70
N ILE A 105 -9.88 10.25 4.22
CA ILE A 105 -8.67 9.47 3.97
C ILE A 105 -8.59 9.04 2.50
N GLU A 106 -9.72 8.65 1.90
CA GLU A 106 -9.77 8.32 0.47
C GLU A 106 -9.52 9.55 -0.41
N ALA A 107 -10.01 10.72 -0.05
CA ALA A 107 -9.73 11.96 -0.77
C ALA A 107 -8.23 12.29 -0.72
N TRP A 108 -7.61 12.22 0.47
CA TRP A 108 -6.17 12.42 0.63
C TRP A 108 -5.34 11.38 -0.16
N ARG A 109 -5.75 10.10 -0.16
CA ARG A 109 -5.08 9.05 -0.94
C ARG A 109 -5.09 9.34 -2.44
N ARG A 110 -6.22 9.84 -2.97
CA ARG A 110 -6.33 10.25 -4.38
C ARG A 110 -5.42 11.40 -4.71
N GLU A 111 -5.46 12.47 -3.92
CA GLU A 111 -4.56 13.61 -4.07
C GLU A 111 -3.09 13.18 -4.03
N TYR A 112 -2.72 12.28 -3.11
CA TYR A 112 -1.37 11.73 -3.03
C TYR A 112 -0.94 11.03 -4.32
N ASN A 113 -1.83 10.28 -4.96
CA ASN A 113 -1.51 9.52 -6.17
C ASN A 113 -1.60 10.36 -7.46
N GLU A 114 -2.53 11.32 -7.52
CA GLU A 114 -2.89 12.03 -8.74
C GLU A 114 -2.22 13.40 -8.86
N ASP A 115 -1.95 14.08 -7.74
CA ASP A 115 -1.46 15.46 -7.75
C ASP A 115 -0.04 15.62 -7.18
N ARG A 116 0.40 14.73 -6.29
CA ARG A 116 1.70 14.85 -5.64
C ARG A 116 2.82 14.23 -6.48
N THR A 117 3.80 15.07 -6.85
CA THR A 117 5.00 14.59 -7.55
C THR A 117 6.04 14.02 -6.59
N HIS A 118 6.83 13.08 -7.06
CA HIS A 118 7.87 12.40 -6.28
C HIS A 118 9.20 12.39 -7.03
N SER A 119 10.23 12.97 -6.44
CA SER A 119 11.59 13.03 -7.04
C SER A 119 12.19 11.65 -7.29
N ALA A 120 11.85 10.66 -6.46
CA ALA A 120 12.33 9.29 -6.61
C ALA A 120 11.83 8.58 -7.88
N ILE A 121 10.78 9.10 -8.53
CA ILE A 121 10.21 8.57 -9.77
C ILE A 121 10.23 9.61 -10.91
N GLY A 122 11.13 10.61 -10.81
CA GLY A 122 11.36 11.60 -11.88
C GLY A 122 10.45 12.81 -11.83
N ASP A 123 10.04 13.24 -10.63
CA ASP A 123 9.19 14.41 -10.37
C ASP A 123 7.82 14.36 -11.09
N VAL A 124 7.30 13.14 -11.26
CA VAL A 124 5.94 12.88 -11.73
C VAL A 124 5.07 12.36 -10.60
N THR A 125 3.76 12.32 -10.81
CA THR A 125 2.84 11.70 -9.86
C THR A 125 2.90 10.16 -9.96
N PRO A 126 2.55 9.42 -8.89
CA PRO A 126 2.41 7.96 -8.96
C PRO A 126 1.52 7.49 -10.10
N GLN A 127 0.41 8.18 -10.34
CA GLN A 127 -0.53 7.84 -11.41
C GLN A 127 0.08 8.06 -12.81
N GLU A 128 0.80 9.17 -13.02
CA GLU A 128 1.53 9.43 -14.27
C GLU A 128 2.63 8.39 -14.50
N PHE A 129 3.38 8.05 -13.46
CA PHE A 129 4.42 7.03 -13.54
C PHE A 129 3.86 5.68 -13.98
N ILE A 130 2.75 5.22 -13.38
CA ILE A 130 2.10 3.95 -13.73
C ILE A 130 1.59 3.99 -15.18
N ASN A 131 0.95 5.09 -15.59
CA ASN A 131 0.44 5.25 -16.95
C ASN A 131 1.58 5.19 -17.98
N ASN A 132 2.67 5.89 -17.73
CA ASN A 132 3.85 5.90 -18.60
C ASN A 132 4.52 4.52 -18.65
N TYR A 133 4.62 3.83 -17.52
CA TYR A 133 5.19 2.50 -17.43
C TYR A 133 4.34 1.46 -18.16
N SER A 134 3.03 1.53 -18.02
CA SER A 134 2.08 0.62 -18.69
C SER A 134 2.08 0.76 -20.20
N HIS A 135 2.38 1.96 -20.72
CA HIS A 135 2.50 2.21 -22.16
C HIS A 135 3.89 1.83 -22.72
N GLY A 136 4.92 1.77 -21.87
CA GLY A 136 6.30 1.44 -22.25
C GLY A 136 6.73 0.00 -22.00
N ALA A 137 6.03 -0.72 -21.14
CA ALA A 137 6.48 -2.01 -20.62
C ALA A 137 5.94 -3.22 -21.38
N HIS A 138 6.40 -3.41 -22.63
CA HIS A 138 6.57 -4.77 -23.18
C HIS A 138 7.96 -5.35 -22.82
N LEU A 139 8.76 -4.69 -21.98
CA LEU A 139 10.13 -5.09 -21.67
C LEU A 139 10.37 -5.04 -20.15
N ALA A 140 10.62 -6.23 -19.59
CA ALA A 140 11.04 -6.53 -18.24
C ALA A 140 9.97 -6.46 -17.13
N LYS A 141 9.54 -7.63 -16.67
CA LYS A 141 8.92 -7.83 -15.37
C LYS A 141 9.97 -7.55 -14.29
N GLU A 142 9.95 -6.36 -13.73
CA GLU A 142 10.55 -6.14 -12.43
C GLU A 142 9.59 -6.69 -11.35
N PRO A 143 10.10 -7.37 -10.31
CA PRO A 143 9.24 -7.90 -9.27
C PRO A 143 8.52 -6.74 -8.56
N THR A 144 7.21 -6.70 -8.69
CA THR A 144 6.38 -5.71 -7.98
C THR A 144 6.27 -6.15 -6.53
N SER A 145 7.02 -5.49 -5.65
CA SER A 145 6.88 -5.68 -4.21
C SER A 145 5.93 -4.62 -3.66
N LEU A 146 4.87 -5.04 -2.97
CA LEU A 146 3.95 -4.14 -2.28
C LEU A 146 4.21 -4.21 -0.77
N ALA A 147 4.21 -3.07 -0.12
CA ALA A 147 4.28 -2.99 1.32
C ALA A 147 2.90 -2.69 1.91
N VAL A 148 2.49 -3.46 2.91
CA VAL A 148 1.24 -3.28 3.64
C VAL A 148 1.53 -2.49 4.92
N VAL A 149 0.75 -1.45 5.17
CA VAL A 149 0.81 -0.63 6.39
C VAL A 149 -0.42 -0.88 7.23
#